data_e23316c2a2cec4cd0b67ddcbd1002243
#
_entry.id   e23316c2a2cec4cd0b67ddcbd1002243
#
_cell.length_a   1.000
_cell.length_b   1.000
_cell.length_c   1.000
_cell.angle_alpha   90.00
_cell.angle_beta   90.00
_cell.angle_gamma   90.00
#
_symmetry.space_group_name_H-M   'P 1'
#
loop_
_entity.id
_entity.type
_entity.pdbx_description
1 polymer ?
#
loop_
_entity_poly.entity_id
_entity_poly.type
_entity_poly.pdbx_seq_one_letter_code
_entity_poly.pdbx_strand_id
1 'polypeptide(L)'
;MRFDPVARAKPQRALRPELHQLETFLKVVEARSFTGAARLLGCSQSAVSQTIARLEEVFGGDLFVRNRGSGLALTPIGRSVEPYAIDLLATIDTQMRRAIETAQSRTGELRIGFYLGITAGPLRDGLRAFCAENPNVQFQMIEGLPGDLHRQLNDRTIDVMVASFMPRQTADTIERLPLWEERLFLALPVLHSLAGRTSLGWTDIASLKLLMRTWQGENSVYRAVISRIGGRTLDCEQHAVSREAILAMVGLGMGAAIVFESAIVLHPDLVFLPIRGRDASATVEALWPAGDSNPLRHRLLVHLRRHGEIPDRP
;
A
#
# COMPACT_ATOMS: atom_id res chain seq x y z
N MET A 1 18.50 -57.22 -39.41
CA MET A 1 18.58 -55.83 -38.95
C MET A 1 17.50 -55.63 -37.88
N ARG A 2 17.85 -55.75 -36.57
CA ARG A 2 16.88 -55.60 -35.48
C ARG A 2 16.87 -54.16 -35.04
N PHE A 3 15.71 -53.53 -35.08
CA PHE A 3 15.48 -52.19 -34.53
C PHE A 3 15.38 -52.31 -33.00
N ASP A 4 16.30 -51.65 -32.29
CA ASP A 4 16.28 -51.49 -30.86
C ASP A 4 15.20 -50.45 -30.49
N PRO A 5 14.30 -50.73 -29.52
CA PRO A 5 13.32 -49.72 -29.13
C PRO A 5 13.98 -48.66 -28.26
N VAL A 6 13.87 -47.40 -28.72
CA VAL A 6 14.30 -46.22 -28.03
C VAL A 6 13.79 -46.25 -26.57
N ALA A 7 14.73 -46.31 -25.64
CA ALA A 7 14.44 -46.18 -24.20
C ALA A 7 13.69 -44.87 -23.96
N ARG A 8 12.43 -44.98 -23.57
CA ARG A 8 11.62 -43.83 -23.09
C ARG A 8 12.32 -43.28 -21.85
N ALA A 9 13.00 -42.14 -22.01
CA ALA A 9 13.49 -41.35 -20.88
C ALA A 9 12.28 -41.07 -19.98
N LYS A 10 12.36 -41.48 -18.71
CA LYS A 10 11.39 -41.10 -17.69
C LYS A 10 11.34 -39.56 -17.67
N PRO A 11 10.16 -38.91 -17.66
CA PRO A 11 10.08 -37.47 -17.57
C PRO A 11 10.83 -37.05 -16.29
N GLN A 12 11.90 -36.31 -16.45
CA GLN A 12 12.59 -35.65 -15.34
C GLN A 12 11.52 -34.82 -14.64
N ARG A 13 11.18 -35.20 -13.41
CA ARG A 13 10.27 -34.42 -12.56
C ARG A 13 10.90 -33.05 -12.45
N ALA A 14 10.28 -32.03 -13.05
CA ALA A 14 10.79 -30.66 -13.00
C ALA A 14 11.07 -30.33 -11.52
N LEU A 15 12.33 -30.07 -11.19
CA LEU A 15 12.75 -29.63 -9.86
C LEU A 15 11.96 -28.37 -9.56
N ARG A 16 11.07 -28.43 -8.58
CA ARG A 16 10.27 -27.28 -8.12
C ARG A 16 10.75 -26.91 -6.73
N PRO A 17 10.90 -25.63 -6.43
CA PRO A 17 11.22 -25.20 -5.08
C PRO A 17 10.07 -25.58 -4.13
N GLU A 18 10.42 -25.99 -2.91
CA GLU A 18 9.47 -26.19 -1.83
C GLU A 18 9.24 -24.85 -1.09
N LEU A 19 8.06 -24.66 -0.53
CA LEU A 19 7.70 -23.40 0.13
C LEU A 19 8.69 -23.01 1.22
N HIS A 20 9.04 -23.97 2.10
CA HIS A 20 9.97 -23.72 3.19
C HIS A 20 11.38 -23.31 2.70
N GLN A 21 11.76 -23.68 1.48
CA GLN A 21 13.04 -23.26 0.89
C GLN A 21 12.98 -21.78 0.50
N LEU A 22 11.84 -21.31 -0.07
CA LEU A 22 11.61 -19.91 -0.40
C LEU A 22 11.51 -19.04 0.87
N GLU A 23 10.82 -19.53 1.90
CA GLU A 23 10.75 -18.87 3.21
C GLU A 23 12.15 -18.72 3.82
N THR A 24 12.93 -19.82 3.81
CA THR A 24 14.31 -19.83 4.31
C THR A 24 15.17 -18.83 3.54
N PHE A 25 15.04 -18.79 2.22
CA PHE A 25 15.76 -17.85 1.36
C PHE A 25 15.46 -16.41 1.75
N LEU A 26 14.18 -16.03 1.87
CA LEU A 26 13.79 -14.66 2.27
C LEU A 26 14.25 -14.32 3.70
N LYS A 27 14.26 -15.27 4.62
CA LYS A 27 14.81 -15.05 5.97
C LYS A 27 16.32 -14.85 5.97
N VAL A 28 17.05 -15.49 5.06
CA VAL A 28 18.49 -15.23 4.88
C VAL A 28 18.72 -13.84 4.26
N VAL A 29 17.89 -13.42 3.32
CA VAL A 29 17.92 -12.06 2.75
C VAL A 29 17.66 -11.00 3.84
N GLU A 30 16.59 -11.17 4.62
CA GLU A 30 16.20 -10.28 5.72
C GLU A 30 17.32 -10.12 6.76
N ALA A 31 17.84 -11.27 7.26
CA ALA A 31 18.86 -11.30 8.30
C ALA A 31 20.28 -10.94 7.79
N ARG A 32 20.50 -10.94 6.47
CA ARG A 32 21.83 -10.81 5.84
C ARG A 32 22.90 -11.76 6.42
N SER A 33 22.45 -12.91 6.95
CA SER A 33 23.29 -13.88 7.66
C SER A 33 22.58 -15.20 7.80
N PHE A 34 23.26 -16.29 7.49
CA PHE A 34 22.75 -17.66 7.72
C PHE A 34 22.49 -17.93 9.20
N THR A 35 23.37 -17.45 10.09
CA THR A 35 23.19 -17.59 11.54
C THR A 35 22.01 -16.73 12.04
N GLY A 36 21.84 -15.52 11.48
CA GLY A 36 20.71 -14.66 11.77
C GLY A 36 19.37 -15.30 11.36
N ALA A 37 19.31 -15.83 10.14
CA ALA A 37 18.13 -16.55 9.63
C ALA A 37 17.80 -17.80 10.49
N ALA A 38 18.82 -18.57 10.90
CA ALA A 38 18.64 -19.73 11.75
C ALA A 38 17.96 -19.36 13.10
N ARG A 39 18.34 -18.23 13.70
CA ARG A 39 17.69 -17.70 14.91
C ARG A 39 16.23 -17.32 14.65
N LEU A 40 15.95 -16.63 13.54
CA LEU A 40 14.58 -16.24 13.17
C LEU A 40 13.69 -17.46 12.90
N LEU A 41 14.25 -18.52 12.33
CA LEU A 41 13.53 -19.75 11.98
C LEU A 41 13.51 -20.80 13.13
N GLY A 42 14.22 -20.55 14.23
CA GLY A 42 14.28 -21.50 15.35
C GLY A 42 14.98 -22.82 15.02
N CYS A 43 15.94 -22.82 14.06
CA CYS A 43 16.64 -24.02 13.60
C CYS A 43 18.17 -23.84 13.64
N SER A 44 18.93 -24.89 13.25
CA SER A 44 20.38 -24.79 13.17
C SER A 44 20.84 -24.09 11.89
N GLN A 45 22.02 -23.45 11.94
CA GLN A 45 22.62 -22.80 10.77
C GLN A 45 22.97 -23.83 9.68
N SER A 46 23.29 -25.07 10.05
CA SER A 46 23.51 -26.17 9.10
C SER A 46 22.23 -26.53 8.34
N ALA A 47 21.07 -26.53 9.01
CA ALA A 47 19.77 -26.77 8.35
C ALA A 47 19.46 -25.67 7.34
N VAL A 48 19.64 -24.39 7.70
CA VAL A 48 19.47 -23.26 6.78
C VAL A 48 20.38 -23.41 5.56
N SER A 49 21.68 -23.72 5.79
CA SER A 49 22.63 -23.89 4.68
C SER A 49 22.25 -25.03 3.74
N GLN A 50 21.80 -26.19 4.27
CA GLN A 50 21.32 -27.29 3.45
C GLN A 50 20.06 -26.94 2.65
N THR A 51 19.12 -26.22 3.26
CA THR A 51 17.90 -25.77 2.59
C THR A 51 18.22 -24.84 1.43
N ILE A 52 19.13 -23.87 1.65
CA ILE A 52 19.57 -22.95 0.59
C ILE A 52 20.33 -23.73 -0.51
N ALA A 53 21.24 -24.65 -0.18
CA ALA A 53 21.93 -25.43 -1.19
C ALA A 53 20.98 -26.23 -2.11
N ARG A 54 19.93 -26.84 -1.55
CA ARG A 54 18.89 -27.51 -2.36
C ARG A 54 18.10 -26.53 -3.25
N LEU A 55 17.84 -25.31 -2.76
CA LEU A 55 17.17 -24.29 -3.57
C LEU A 55 18.09 -23.80 -4.71
N GLU A 56 19.38 -23.65 -4.45
CA GLU A 56 20.41 -23.33 -5.46
C GLU A 56 20.52 -24.41 -6.54
N GLU A 57 20.36 -25.68 -6.19
CA GLU A 57 20.27 -26.80 -7.15
C GLU A 57 19.02 -26.63 -8.07
N VAL A 58 17.89 -26.20 -7.52
CA VAL A 58 16.66 -25.96 -8.31
C VAL A 58 16.87 -24.84 -9.33
N PHE A 59 17.55 -23.76 -8.95
CA PHE A 59 17.79 -22.60 -9.83
C PHE A 59 19.07 -22.75 -10.68
N GLY A 60 19.87 -23.79 -10.46
CA GLY A 60 21.08 -24.09 -11.22
C GLY A 60 22.22 -23.11 -10.95
N GLY A 61 22.27 -22.49 -9.79
CA GLY A 61 23.36 -21.60 -9.40
C GLY A 61 23.18 -20.96 -8.04
N ASP A 62 24.27 -20.38 -7.51
CA ASP A 62 24.30 -19.75 -6.20
C ASP A 62 23.36 -18.57 -6.10
N LEU A 63 22.59 -18.48 -5.02
CA LEU A 63 21.71 -17.35 -4.71
C LEU A 63 22.43 -16.29 -3.87
N PHE A 64 23.47 -16.67 -3.14
CA PHE A 64 24.22 -15.78 -2.25
C PHE A 64 25.73 -15.79 -2.57
N VAL A 65 26.34 -14.62 -2.42
CA VAL A 65 27.80 -14.42 -2.46
C VAL A 65 28.29 -14.11 -1.06
N ARG A 66 29.34 -14.83 -0.62
CA ARG A 66 30.05 -14.53 0.62
C ARG A 66 31.19 -13.54 0.33
N ASN A 67 30.98 -12.28 0.60
CA ASN A 67 32.04 -11.28 0.45
C ASN A 67 32.92 -11.24 1.73
N ARG A 68 34.22 -11.46 1.58
CA ARG A 68 35.18 -11.25 2.69
C ARG A 68 35.18 -9.78 3.07
N GLY A 69 34.52 -9.46 4.22
CA GLY A 69 34.51 -8.09 4.79
C GLY A 69 33.21 -7.28 4.66
N SER A 70 32.26 -7.62 3.79
CA SER A 70 31.00 -6.85 3.60
C SER A 70 29.71 -7.63 3.87
N GLY A 71 29.81 -8.87 4.41
CA GLY A 71 28.63 -9.67 4.73
C GLY A 71 28.12 -10.52 3.57
N LEU A 72 26.90 -11.03 3.72
CA LEU A 72 26.19 -11.85 2.74
C LEU A 72 25.42 -10.96 1.76
N ALA A 73 25.58 -11.17 0.46
CA ALA A 73 24.90 -10.46 -0.60
C ALA A 73 24.24 -11.42 -1.59
N LEU A 74 23.18 -10.96 -2.26
CA LEU A 74 22.55 -11.74 -3.34
C LEU A 74 23.40 -11.73 -4.61
N THR A 75 23.43 -12.87 -5.29
CA THR A 75 23.91 -12.99 -6.67
C THR A 75 22.93 -12.34 -7.66
N PRO A 76 23.24 -12.19 -8.96
CA PRO A 76 22.24 -11.82 -9.97
C PRO A 76 21.04 -12.77 -10.00
N ILE A 77 21.25 -14.08 -9.83
CA ILE A 77 20.18 -15.09 -9.73
C ILE A 77 19.35 -14.82 -8.47
N GLY A 78 19.97 -14.65 -7.30
CA GLY A 78 19.28 -14.35 -6.05
C GLY A 78 18.41 -13.09 -6.15
N ARG A 79 18.91 -12.01 -6.74
CA ARG A 79 18.13 -10.78 -6.99
C ARG A 79 16.95 -11.00 -7.93
N SER A 80 17.07 -11.89 -8.89
CA SER A 80 15.96 -12.23 -9.79
C SER A 80 14.92 -13.11 -9.08
N VAL A 81 15.33 -14.00 -8.19
CA VAL A 81 14.44 -14.94 -7.46
C VAL A 81 13.67 -14.25 -6.35
N GLU A 82 14.27 -13.24 -5.69
CA GLU A 82 13.68 -12.57 -4.53
C GLU A 82 12.23 -12.06 -4.75
N PRO A 83 11.91 -11.25 -5.80
CA PRO A 83 10.56 -10.77 -6.02
C PRO A 83 9.58 -11.92 -6.29
N TYR A 84 9.99 -12.95 -7.03
CA TYR A 84 9.12 -14.11 -7.29
C TYR A 84 8.85 -14.93 -6.03
N ALA A 85 9.85 -15.08 -5.13
CA ALA A 85 9.66 -15.77 -3.85
C ALA A 85 8.65 -15.02 -2.97
N ILE A 86 8.72 -13.68 -2.91
CA ILE A 86 7.78 -12.83 -2.18
C ILE A 86 6.36 -13.03 -2.75
N ASP A 87 6.20 -12.91 -4.06
CA ASP A 87 4.89 -13.03 -4.73
C ASP A 87 4.24 -14.42 -4.55
N LEU A 88 5.04 -15.48 -4.66
CA LEU A 88 4.55 -16.83 -4.49
C LEU A 88 4.06 -17.09 -3.06
N LEU A 89 4.84 -16.73 -2.05
CA LEU A 89 4.45 -16.92 -0.65
C LEU A 89 3.22 -16.08 -0.30
N ALA A 90 3.17 -14.82 -0.71
CA ALA A 90 2.01 -13.96 -0.52
C ALA A 90 0.74 -14.53 -1.22
N THR A 91 0.90 -15.12 -2.39
CA THR A 91 -0.19 -15.77 -3.12
C THR A 91 -0.71 -16.99 -2.34
N ILE A 92 0.20 -17.82 -1.82
CA ILE A 92 -0.19 -19.01 -1.05
C ILE A 92 -0.90 -18.61 0.23
N ASP A 93 -0.38 -17.66 0.99
CA ASP A 93 -1.01 -17.16 2.23
C ASP A 93 -2.43 -16.66 1.95
N THR A 94 -2.61 -15.96 0.82
CA THR A 94 -3.91 -15.48 0.37
C THR A 94 -4.87 -16.62 0.05
N GLN A 95 -4.43 -17.63 -0.70
CA GLN A 95 -5.28 -18.77 -1.09
C GLN A 95 -5.60 -19.68 0.10
N MET A 96 -4.64 -19.92 0.99
CA MET A 96 -4.86 -20.70 2.21
C MET A 96 -5.86 -20.01 3.13
N ARG A 97 -5.75 -18.70 3.30
CA ARG A 97 -6.73 -17.91 4.06
C ARG A 97 -8.14 -18.08 3.49
N ARG A 98 -8.30 -17.95 2.17
CA ARG A 98 -9.58 -18.17 1.48
C ARG A 98 -10.16 -19.56 1.69
N ALA A 99 -9.32 -20.57 1.63
CA ALA A 99 -9.76 -21.95 1.89
C ALA A 99 -10.26 -22.10 3.34
N ILE A 100 -9.57 -21.50 4.30
CA ILE A 100 -9.99 -21.46 5.71
C ILE A 100 -11.27 -20.66 5.87
N GLU A 101 -11.40 -19.49 5.25
CA GLU A 101 -12.62 -18.66 5.28
C GLU A 101 -13.82 -19.38 4.67
N THR A 102 -13.62 -20.08 3.56
CA THR A 102 -14.66 -20.91 2.94
C THR A 102 -15.08 -22.07 3.86
N ALA A 103 -14.13 -22.70 4.56
CA ALA A 103 -14.40 -23.76 5.51
C ALA A 103 -15.10 -23.27 6.79
N GLN A 104 -14.85 -22.02 7.21
CA GLN A 104 -15.36 -21.44 8.46
C GLN A 104 -16.59 -20.54 8.30
N SER A 105 -17.11 -20.34 7.13
CA SER A 105 -18.40 -19.72 6.69
C SER A 105 -18.85 -18.37 7.31
N ARG A 106 -18.20 -17.75 8.29
CA ARG A 106 -18.66 -16.50 8.95
C ARG A 106 -17.61 -15.65 9.64
N THR A 107 -16.36 -15.99 9.61
CA THR A 107 -15.25 -15.20 10.21
C THR A 107 -14.19 -14.98 9.16
N GLY A 108 -13.76 -13.75 9.00
CA GLY A 108 -12.69 -13.41 8.08
C GLY A 108 -11.93 -12.20 8.59
N GLU A 109 -10.69 -12.04 8.17
CA GLU A 109 -9.90 -10.85 8.37
C GLU A 109 -9.84 -10.06 7.08
N LEU A 110 -9.99 -8.73 7.17
CA LEU A 110 -9.84 -7.82 6.05
C LEU A 110 -8.84 -6.72 6.42
N ARG A 111 -7.73 -6.68 5.70
CA ARG A 111 -6.67 -5.69 5.89
C ARG A 111 -6.87 -4.54 4.91
N ILE A 112 -7.15 -3.36 5.44
CA ILE A 112 -7.54 -2.19 4.67
C ILE A 112 -6.47 -1.13 4.82
N GLY A 113 -5.76 -0.84 3.73
CA GLY A 113 -4.89 0.33 3.63
C GLY A 113 -5.69 1.57 3.28
N PHE A 114 -5.42 2.72 3.90
CA PHE A 114 -6.13 3.96 3.58
C PHE A 114 -5.25 5.21 3.71
N TYR A 115 -5.55 6.19 2.85
CA TYR A 115 -4.93 7.52 2.84
C TYR A 115 -6.00 8.61 2.82
N LEU A 116 -6.92 8.60 3.77
CA LEU A 116 -8.02 9.55 3.88
C LEU A 116 -8.32 9.83 5.35
N GLY A 117 -9.17 10.83 5.60
CA GLY A 117 -9.79 10.97 6.90
C GLY A 117 -10.74 9.81 7.17
N ILE A 118 -10.70 9.26 8.37
CA ILE A 118 -11.62 8.22 8.83
C ILE A 118 -12.60 8.74 9.87
N THR A 119 -12.45 9.98 10.28
CA THR A 119 -13.27 10.63 11.31
C THR A 119 -14.65 11.04 10.80
N ALA A 120 -14.77 11.26 9.50
CA ALA A 120 -16.01 11.66 8.83
C ALA A 120 -16.03 11.13 7.38
N GLY A 121 -17.17 11.30 6.70
CA GLY A 121 -17.32 11.04 5.27
C GLY A 121 -17.53 9.58 4.89
N PRO A 122 -17.52 9.30 3.57
CA PRO A 122 -17.97 8.04 3.02
C PRO A 122 -17.19 6.80 3.50
N LEU A 123 -15.87 6.94 3.72
CA LEU A 123 -15.07 5.83 4.24
C LEU A 123 -15.56 5.37 5.61
N ARG A 124 -15.73 6.32 6.54
CA ARG A 124 -16.25 6.03 7.88
C ARG A 124 -17.63 5.41 7.84
N ASP A 125 -18.53 6.01 7.06
CA ASP A 125 -19.92 5.59 7.04
C ASP A 125 -20.10 4.23 6.38
N GLY A 126 -19.36 3.96 5.31
CA GLY A 126 -19.31 2.65 4.66
C GLY A 126 -18.70 1.56 5.55
N LEU A 127 -17.62 1.87 6.26
CA LEU A 127 -17.03 0.95 7.23
C LEU A 127 -18.00 0.63 8.38
N ARG A 128 -18.66 1.66 8.94
CA ARG A 128 -19.66 1.48 10.01
C ARG A 128 -20.80 0.57 9.57
N ALA A 129 -21.36 0.81 8.37
CA ALA A 129 -22.43 -0.01 7.82
C ALA A 129 -21.97 -1.47 7.59
N PHE A 130 -20.76 -1.63 7.03
CA PHE A 130 -20.18 -2.94 6.82
C PHE A 130 -19.98 -3.71 8.13
N CYS A 131 -19.42 -3.06 9.17
CA CYS A 131 -19.22 -3.68 10.49
C CYS A 131 -20.53 -4.12 11.14
N ALA A 132 -21.59 -3.32 10.99
CA ALA A 132 -22.91 -3.66 11.54
C ALA A 132 -23.50 -4.93 10.91
N GLU A 133 -23.27 -5.14 9.61
CA GLU A 133 -23.75 -6.33 8.89
C GLU A 133 -22.82 -7.55 9.02
N ASN A 134 -21.55 -7.33 9.42
CA ASN A 134 -20.52 -8.36 9.47
C ASN A 134 -19.78 -8.34 10.84
N PRO A 135 -20.46 -8.59 11.97
CA PRO A 135 -19.91 -8.41 13.31
C PRO A 135 -18.75 -9.35 13.65
N ASN A 136 -18.59 -10.44 12.91
CA ASN A 136 -17.53 -11.44 13.13
C ASN A 136 -16.31 -11.24 12.20
N VAL A 137 -16.31 -10.20 11.39
CA VAL A 137 -15.15 -9.87 10.54
C VAL A 137 -14.16 -9.04 11.35
N GLN A 138 -12.92 -9.47 11.36
CA GLN A 138 -11.81 -8.71 11.95
C GLN A 138 -11.25 -7.73 10.92
N PHE A 139 -10.97 -6.50 11.37
CA PHE A 139 -10.35 -5.49 10.54
C PHE A 139 -8.96 -5.17 11.02
N GLN A 140 -8.02 -5.11 10.09
CA GLN A 140 -6.75 -4.46 10.30
C GLN A 140 -6.71 -3.19 9.45
N MET A 141 -6.73 -2.04 10.11
CA MET A 141 -6.69 -0.73 9.45
C MET A 141 -5.25 -0.22 9.41
N ILE A 142 -4.76 0.09 8.22
CA ILE A 142 -3.39 0.54 8.00
C ILE A 142 -3.42 1.90 7.33
N GLU A 143 -3.06 2.95 8.08
CA GLU A 143 -2.86 4.28 7.49
C GLU A 143 -1.47 4.38 6.88
N GLY A 144 -1.38 4.92 5.65
CA GLY A 144 -0.10 5.10 4.97
C GLY A 144 -0.19 6.09 3.82
N LEU A 145 0.95 6.49 3.27
CA LEU A 145 0.99 7.27 2.03
C LEU A 145 0.67 6.37 0.82
N PRO A 146 0.14 6.95 -0.29
CA PRO A 146 -0.31 6.17 -1.42
C PRO A 146 0.75 5.20 -1.98
N GLY A 147 2.02 5.61 -2.07
CA GLY A 147 3.09 4.76 -2.57
C GLY A 147 3.44 3.61 -1.64
N ASP A 148 3.41 3.83 -0.31
CA ASP A 148 3.62 2.78 0.68
C ASP A 148 2.50 1.75 0.66
N LEU A 149 1.25 2.22 0.64
CA LEU A 149 0.08 1.36 0.57
C LEU A 149 0.06 0.55 -0.73
N HIS A 150 0.46 1.17 -1.84
CA HIS A 150 0.57 0.47 -3.12
C HIS A 150 1.61 -0.66 -3.07
N ARG A 151 2.75 -0.43 -2.43
CA ARG A 151 3.76 -1.47 -2.18
C ARG A 151 3.19 -2.61 -1.34
N GLN A 152 2.54 -2.30 -0.21
CA GLN A 152 1.88 -3.28 0.64
C GLN A 152 0.77 -4.05 -0.08
N LEU A 153 0.08 -3.42 -1.03
CA LEU A 153 -0.91 -4.08 -1.85
C LEU A 153 -0.26 -5.10 -2.80
N ASN A 154 0.85 -4.73 -3.45
CA ASN A 154 1.62 -5.65 -4.29
C ASN A 154 2.20 -6.82 -3.49
N ASP A 155 2.72 -6.55 -2.29
CA ASP A 155 3.26 -7.55 -1.36
C ASP A 155 2.14 -8.37 -0.67
N ARG A 156 0.87 -8.11 -0.99
CA ARG A 156 -0.32 -8.75 -0.41
C ARG A 156 -0.38 -8.69 1.12
N THR A 157 0.23 -7.69 1.72
CA THR A 157 0.13 -7.41 3.16
C THR A 157 -1.15 -6.65 3.51
N ILE A 158 -1.79 -6.00 2.53
CA ILE A 158 -3.16 -5.49 2.60
C ILE A 158 -4.02 -6.12 1.49
N ASP A 159 -5.33 -6.23 1.74
CA ASP A 159 -6.30 -6.87 0.84
C ASP A 159 -6.99 -5.86 -0.08
N VAL A 160 -7.08 -4.63 0.36
CA VAL A 160 -7.64 -3.49 -0.37
C VAL A 160 -7.00 -2.19 0.10
N MET A 161 -6.80 -1.28 -0.82
CA MET A 161 -6.34 0.07 -0.56
C MET A 161 -7.44 1.06 -0.94
N VAL A 162 -7.74 2.03 -0.09
CA VAL A 162 -8.65 3.15 -0.36
C VAL A 162 -7.86 4.45 -0.29
N ALA A 163 -7.64 5.06 -1.44
CA ALA A 163 -6.77 6.24 -1.53
C ALA A 163 -7.10 7.12 -2.73
N SER A 164 -6.49 8.31 -2.74
CA SER A 164 -6.47 9.25 -3.86
C SER A 164 -5.05 9.49 -4.34
N PHE A 165 -4.93 10.26 -5.42
CA PHE A 165 -3.65 10.68 -6.00
C PHE A 165 -2.78 9.53 -6.51
N MET A 166 -3.38 8.39 -6.79
CA MET A 166 -2.66 7.27 -7.36
C MET A 166 -2.27 7.55 -8.82
N PRO A 167 -1.01 7.34 -9.18
CA PRO A 167 -0.62 7.40 -10.58
C PRO A 167 -1.37 6.32 -11.36
N ARG A 168 -1.75 6.67 -12.61
CA ARG A 168 -2.28 5.66 -13.54
C ARG A 168 -1.11 4.75 -13.92
N GLN A 169 -1.07 3.56 -13.34
CA GLN A 169 -0.12 2.54 -13.76
C GLN A 169 -0.70 1.73 -14.91
N THR A 170 0.17 1.35 -15.82
CA THR A 170 -0.16 0.55 -17.02
C THR A 170 -0.08 -0.96 -16.78
N ALA A 171 0.18 -1.40 -15.54
CA ALA A 171 0.32 -2.82 -15.23
C ALA A 171 -1.06 -3.43 -14.89
N ASP A 172 -1.40 -4.51 -15.58
CA ASP A 172 -2.64 -5.30 -15.40
C ASP A 172 -2.72 -6.07 -14.07
N THR A 173 -1.83 -5.77 -13.11
CA THR A 173 -1.74 -6.49 -11.84
C THR A 173 -2.65 -5.93 -10.75
N ILE A 174 -3.22 -4.75 -10.94
CA ILE A 174 -4.08 -4.06 -9.97
C ILE A 174 -5.40 -3.65 -10.61
N GLU A 175 -6.48 -4.10 -10.01
CA GLU A 175 -7.83 -3.63 -10.33
C GLU A 175 -8.16 -2.36 -9.57
N ARG A 176 -8.99 -1.50 -10.17
CA ARG A 176 -9.40 -0.20 -9.60
C ARG A 176 -10.90 -0.03 -9.71
N LEU A 177 -11.48 0.60 -8.71
CA LEU A 177 -12.86 1.04 -8.69
C LEU A 177 -12.95 2.46 -8.14
N PRO A 178 -13.36 3.45 -8.93
CA PRO A 178 -13.72 4.76 -8.43
C PRO A 178 -14.89 4.64 -7.44
N LEU A 179 -14.76 5.30 -6.27
CA LEU A 179 -15.75 5.23 -5.21
C LEU A 179 -16.53 6.55 -5.07
N TRP A 180 -15.81 7.67 -4.89
CA TRP A 180 -16.40 9.01 -4.78
C TRP A 180 -15.38 10.10 -5.09
N GLU A 181 -15.88 11.35 -5.20
CA GLU A 181 -15.04 12.55 -5.27
C GLU A 181 -14.91 13.17 -3.87
N GLU A 182 -13.67 13.44 -3.47
CA GLU A 182 -13.34 14.08 -2.20
C GLU A 182 -12.89 15.52 -2.46
N ARG A 183 -13.54 16.50 -1.84
CA ARG A 183 -13.15 17.91 -1.99
C ARG A 183 -11.85 18.20 -1.25
N LEU A 184 -11.07 19.12 -1.81
CA LEU A 184 -9.82 19.57 -1.21
C LEU A 184 -10.01 20.90 -0.49
N PHE A 185 -9.38 21.01 0.67
CA PHE A 185 -9.35 22.21 1.50
C PHE A 185 -7.92 22.58 1.81
N LEU A 186 -7.70 23.87 2.06
CA LEU A 186 -6.43 24.37 2.58
C LEU A 186 -6.59 24.67 4.07
N ALA A 187 -5.75 24.06 4.90
CA ALA A 187 -5.62 24.41 6.31
C ALA A 187 -4.64 25.58 6.45
N LEU A 188 -5.05 26.63 7.16
CA LEU A 188 -4.28 27.82 7.44
C LEU A 188 -4.38 28.17 8.93
N PRO A 189 -3.40 28.89 9.51
CA PRO A 189 -3.58 29.51 10.82
C PRO A 189 -4.77 30.47 10.81
N VAL A 190 -5.52 30.55 11.90
CA VAL A 190 -6.67 31.48 12.01
C VAL A 190 -6.28 32.95 11.83
N LEU A 191 -5.03 33.30 12.12
CA LEU A 191 -4.49 34.67 11.96
C LEU A 191 -3.86 34.92 10.58
N HIS A 192 -3.92 33.95 9.66
CA HIS A 192 -3.36 34.12 8.32
C HIS A 192 -4.15 35.17 7.50
N SER A 193 -3.47 35.97 6.68
CA SER A 193 -4.11 37.04 5.88
C SER A 193 -5.23 36.54 4.95
N LEU A 194 -5.19 35.28 4.54
CA LEU A 194 -6.23 34.64 3.71
C LEU A 194 -7.34 33.99 4.53
N ALA A 195 -7.26 33.93 5.87
CA ALA A 195 -8.22 33.20 6.71
C ALA A 195 -9.67 33.73 6.59
N GLY A 196 -9.83 35.02 6.28
CA GLY A 196 -11.15 35.64 6.09
C GLY A 196 -11.81 35.41 4.73
N ARG A 197 -11.14 34.65 3.82
CA ARG A 197 -11.75 34.33 2.51
C ARG A 197 -12.74 33.17 2.64
N THR A 198 -13.66 33.08 1.69
CA THR A 198 -14.62 31.97 1.61
C THR A 198 -14.10 30.76 0.85
N SER A 199 -13.08 30.94 0.01
CA SER A 199 -12.42 29.89 -0.78
C SER A 199 -11.12 30.41 -1.38
N LEU A 200 -10.23 29.48 -1.82
CA LEU A 200 -8.95 29.79 -2.44
C LEU A 200 -8.82 29.09 -3.80
N GLY A 201 -8.17 29.76 -4.75
CA GLY A 201 -7.78 29.15 -6.02
C GLY A 201 -6.37 28.55 -5.98
N TRP A 202 -6.03 27.74 -6.97
CA TRP A 202 -4.67 27.16 -7.08
C TRP A 202 -3.57 28.20 -7.21
N THR A 203 -3.88 29.38 -7.76
CA THR A 203 -2.95 30.51 -7.83
C THR A 203 -2.63 31.11 -6.47
N ASP A 204 -3.60 31.15 -5.56
CA ASP A 204 -3.40 31.60 -4.18
C ASP A 204 -2.48 30.58 -3.45
N ILE A 205 -2.73 29.29 -3.66
CA ILE A 205 -1.98 28.18 -3.03
C ILE A 205 -0.52 28.14 -3.53
N ALA A 206 -0.31 28.40 -4.82
CA ALA A 206 1.03 28.40 -5.42
C ALA A 206 2.00 29.45 -4.83
N SER A 207 1.47 30.45 -4.14
CA SER A 207 2.25 31.51 -3.48
C SER A 207 2.55 31.21 -2.00
N LEU A 208 2.06 30.08 -1.48
CA LEU A 208 2.20 29.72 -0.08
C LEU A 208 3.29 28.64 0.11
N LYS A 209 3.91 28.66 1.27
CA LYS A 209 4.71 27.55 1.74
C LYS A 209 3.81 26.41 2.19
N LEU A 210 3.93 25.25 1.56
CA LEU A 210 3.15 24.07 1.90
C LEU A 210 3.94 23.10 2.78
N LEU A 211 3.26 22.55 3.77
CA LEU A 211 3.74 21.43 4.58
C LEU A 211 3.11 20.14 4.06
N MET A 212 3.91 19.18 3.73
CA MET A 212 3.44 17.90 3.17
C MET A 212 4.01 16.71 3.94
N ARG A 213 3.22 15.68 4.03
CA ARG A 213 3.70 14.40 4.59
C ARG A 213 4.57 13.69 3.56
N THR A 214 5.64 13.10 4.03
CA THR A 214 6.49 12.19 3.25
C THR A 214 6.86 10.98 4.07
N TRP A 215 7.19 9.90 3.38
CA TRP A 215 7.76 8.71 3.98
C TRP A 215 8.61 8.00 2.93
N GLN A 216 9.87 7.69 3.26
CA GLN A 216 10.79 6.96 2.38
C GLN A 216 10.88 7.51 0.93
N GLY A 217 10.78 8.84 0.76
CA GLY A 217 10.85 9.49 -0.55
C GLY A 217 9.59 9.38 -1.41
N GLU A 218 8.45 8.91 -0.84
CA GLU A 218 7.16 8.91 -1.51
C GLU A 218 6.71 10.36 -1.79
N ASN A 219 6.33 10.65 -3.05
CA ASN A 219 6.00 12.00 -3.51
C ASN A 219 4.78 12.07 -4.45
N SER A 220 3.91 11.07 -4.46
CA SER A 220 2.73 11.04 -5.33
C SER A 220 1.79 12.23 -5.06
N VAL A 221 1.56 12.56 -3.80
CA VAL A 221 0.73 13.71 -3.39
C VAL A 221 1.36 15.01 -3.85
N TYR A 222 2.68 15.19 -3.68
CA TYR A 222 3.41 16.35 -4.17
C TYR A 222 3.23 16.51 -5.68
N ARG A 223 3.43 15.44 -6.46
CA ARG A 223 3.24 15.46 -7.91
C ARG A 223 1.81 15.81 -8.32
N ALA A 224 0.83 15.29 -7.59
CA ALA A 224 -0.58 15.59 -7.83
C ALA A 224 -0.88 17.09 -7.59
N VAL A 225 -0.29 17.71 -6.59
CA VAL A 225 -0.43 19.15 -6.31
C VAL A 225 0.29 19.99 -7.39
N ILE A 226 1.52 19.64 -7.73
CA ILE A 226 2.29 20.34 -8.78
C ILE A 226 1.53 20.36 -10.11
N SER A 227 0.89 19.26 -10.50
CA SER A 227 0.10 19.24 -11.74
C SER A 227 -1.08 20.21 -11.71
N ARG A 228 -1.70 20.43 -10.55
CA ARG A 228 -2.85 21.31 -10.36
C ARG A 228 -2.48 22.80 -10.38
N ILE A 229 -1.27 23.14 -9.94
CA ILE A 229 -0.75 24.52 -10.00
C ILE A 229 -0.06 24.86 -11.32
N GLY A 230 -0.20 24.00 -12.33
CA GLY A 230 0.35 24.24 -13.68
C GLY A 230 1.87 24.03 -13.77
N GLY A 231 2.43 23.13 -12.99
CA GLY A 231 3.85 22.76 -13.05
C GLY A 231 4.80 23.83 -12.47
N ARG A 232 4.27 24.83 -11.78
CA ARG A 232 5.10 25.87 -11.12
C ARG A 232 5.89 25.26 -9.97
N THR A 233 7.06 25.83 -9.68
CA THR A 233 7.80 25.49 -8.48
C THR A 233 6.96 25.82 -7.25
N LEU A 234 6.81 24.85 -6.36
CA LEU A 234 6.07 24.97 -5.13
C LEU A 234 7.05 25.10 -3.97
N ASP A 235 6.88 26.12 -3.14
CA ASP A 235 7.55 26.16 -1.85
C ASP A 235 6.93 25.11 -0.93
N CYS A 236 7.66 24.02 -0.70
CA CYS A 236 7.13 22.86 -0.01
C CYS A 236 8.18 22.23 0.91
N GLU A 237 7.83 22.11 2.18
CA GLU A 237 8.58 21.30 3.13
C GLU A 237 7.92 19.93 3.34
N GLN A 238 8.73 18.89 3.32
CA GLN A 238 8.28 17.52 3.50
C GLN A 238 8.69 16.99 4.88
N HIS A 239 7.73 16.44 5.61
CA HIS A 239 7.92 15.95 6.97
C HIS A 239 7.44 14.51 7.12
N ALA A 240 8.24 13.66 7.76
CA ALA A 240 7.89 12.27 8.08
C ALA A 240 7.15 12.21 9.42
N VAL A 241 5.93 12.74 9.44
CA VAL A 241 5.10 12.89 10.66
C VAL A 241 3.66 12.49 10.39
N SER A 242 2.82 12.41 11.42
CA SER A 242 1.38 12.16 11.29
C SER A 242 0.65 13.37 10.66
N ARG A 243 -0.62 13.16 10.28
CA ARG A 243 -1.47 14.26 9.78
C ARG A 243 -1.72 15.30 10.87
N GLU A 244 -1.95 14.85 12.09
CA GLU A 244 -2.18 15.70 13.26
C GLU A 244 -0.96 16.60 13.53
N ALA A 245 0.25 16.05 13.38
CA ALA A 245 1.47 16.82 13.53
C ALA A 245 1.62 17.88 12.42
N ILE A 246 1.27 17.58 11.17
CA ILE A 246 1.22 18.58 10.09
C ILE A 246 0.24 19.71 10.44
N LEU A 247 -0.97 19.37 10.89
CA LEU A 247 -1.97 20.38 11.29
C LEU A 247 -1.51 21.23 12.47
N ALA A 248 -0.84 20.62 13.46
CA ALA A 248 -0.25 21.36 14.57
C ALA A 248 0.85 22.33 14.07
N MET A 249 1.71 21.90 13.13
CA MET A 249 2.72 22.78 12.52
C MET A 249 2.08 23.93 11.72
N VAL A 250 0.95 23.70 11.04
CA VAL A 250 0.18 24.77 10.41
C VAL A 250 -0.32 25.77 11.47
N GLY A 251 -0.87 25.30 12.59
CA GLY A 251 -1.31 26.15 13.70
C GLY A 251 -0.19 26.98 14.30
N LEU A 252 1.04 26.48 14.30
CA LEU A 252 2.25 27.22 14.69
C LEU A 252 2.71 28.26 13.65
N GLY A 253 2.05 28.36 12.49
CA GLY A 253 2.40 29.31 11.45
C GLY A 253 3.58 28.88 10.56
N MET A 254 3.97 27.61 10.56
CA MET A 254 5.11 27.12 9.78
C MET A 254 4.82 27.02 8.28
N GLY A 255 3.53 27.02 7.89
CA GLY A 255 3.08 26.93 6.51
C GLY A 255 1.59 26.61 6.42
N ALA A 256 1.15 26.11 5.28
CA ALA A 256 -0.22 25.67 5.01
C ALA A 256 -0.25 24.20 4.61
N ALA A 257 -1.38 23.53 4.71
CA ALA A 257 -1.49 22.12 4.29
C ALA A 257 -2.78 21.87 3.51
N ILE A 258 -2.68 21.06 2.44
CA ILE A 258 -3.85 20.57 1.71
C ILE A 258 -4.39 19.34 2.42
N VAL A 259 -5.69 19.33 2.68
CA VAL A 259 -6.40 18.25 3.36
C VAL A 259 -7.67 17.87 2.59
N PHE A 260 -8.16 16.67 2.80
CA PHE A 260 -9.48 16.23 2.34
C PHE A 260 -10.58 16.76 3.26
N GLU A 261 -11.77 16.94 2.72
CA GLU A 261 -12.95 17.35 3.51
C GLU A 261 -13.19 16.39 4.69
N SER A 262 -13.06 15.09 4.47
CA SER A 262 -13.24 14.06 5.50
C SER A 262 -12.18 14.09 6.62
N ALA A 263 -11.08 14.80 6.41
CA ALA A 263 -10.01 14.97 7.41
C ALA A 263 -10.14 16.28 8.21
N ILE A 264 -11.16 17.10 7.93
CA ILE A 264 -11.41 18.35 8.66
C ILE A 264 -11.91 18.02 10.05
N VAL A 265 -11.22 18.54 11.06
CA VAL A 265 -11.60 18.45 12.46
C VAL A 265 -11.67 19.86 13.04
N LEU A 266 -12.54 20.06 14.04
CA LEU A 266 -12.59 21.33 14.76
C LEU A 266 -11.24 21.57 15.45
N HIS A 267 -10.60 22.70 15.14
CA HIS A 267 -9.30 23.06 15.68
C HIS A 267 -9.27 24.56 16.01
N PRO A 268 -8.87 24.97 17.23
CA PRO A 268 -8.96 26.37 17.66
C PRO A 268 -8.03 27.29 16.86
N ASP A 269 -6.89 26.79 16.37
CA ASP A 269 -5.85 27.59 15.73
C ASP A 269 -5.89 27.49 14.20
N LEU A 270 -6.85 26.75 13.62
CA LEU A 270 -6.92 26.50 12.19
C LEU A 270 -8.23 26.94 11.58
N VAL A 271 -8.14 27.44 10.35
CA VAL A 271 -9.25 27.58 9.43
C VAL A 271 -9.04 26.68 8.22
N PHE A 272 -10.13 26.07 7.76
CA PHE A 272 -10.13 25.22 6.58
C PHE A 272 -10.94 25.89 5.47
N LEU A 273 -10.28 26.27 4.40
CA LEU A 273 -10.90 26.96 3.27
C LEU A 273 -11.02 26.03 2.07
N PRO A 274 -12.22 25.91 1.46
CA PRO A 274 -12.37 25.06 0.29
C PRO A 274 -11.54 25.59 -0.87
N ILE A 275 -10.84 24.67 -1.55
CA ILE A 275 -10.14 24.96 -2.78
C ILE A 275 -11.17 24.98 -3.91
N ARG A 276 -11.06 25.94 -4.82
CA ARG A 276 -11.94 26.09 -5.99
C ARG A 276 -11.15 26.06 -7.29
N GLY A 277 -11.87 25.76 -8.36
CA GLY A 277 -11.32 25.70 -9.71
C GLY A 277 -11.25 24.28 -10.23
N ARG A 278 -10.60 24.12 -11.37
CA ARG A 278 -10.40 22.81 -11.99
C ARG A 278 -9.58 21.91 -11.07
N ASP A 279 -9.98 20.66 -10.96
CA ASP A 279 -9.29 19.65 -10.13
C ASP A 279 -9.22 20.03 -8.62
N ALA A 280 -10.24 20.76 -8.10
CA ALA A 280 -10.36 21.07 -6.68
C ALA A 280 -10.91 19.91 -5.85
N SER A 281 -11.09 18.76 -6.46
CA SER A 281 -11.40 17.48 -5.85
C SER A 281 -10.35 16.42 -6.22
N ALA A 282 -10.45 15.30 -5.59
CA ALA A 282 -9.67 14.12 -5.94
C ALA A 282 -10.56 12.88 -5.91
N THR A 283 -10.50 12.07 -6.95
CA THR A 283 -11.20 10.79 -6.99
C THR A 283 -10.60 9.86 -5.95
N VAL A 284 -11.43 9.34 -5.07
CA VAL A 284 -11.09 8.25 -4.17
C VAL A 284 -11.38 6.94 -4.88
N GLU A 285 -10.40 6.08 -4.90
CA GLU A 285 -10.45 4.77 -5.55
C GLU A 285 -10.18 3.67 -4.54
N ALA A 286 -10.83 2.53 -4.72
CA ALA A 286 -10.37 1.28 -4.16
C ALA A 286 -9.47 0.57 -5.17
N LEU A 287 -8.38 -0.01 -4.67
CA LEU A 287 -7.42 -0.78 -5.45
C LEU A 287 -7.20 -2.14 -4.79
N TRP A 288 -7.07 -3.19 -5.61
CA TRP A 288 -6.78 -4.54 -5.12
C TRP A 288 -6.03 -5.36 -6.18
N PRO A 289 -5.33 -6.45 -5.80
CA PRO A 289 -4.64 -7.30 -6.75
C PRO A 289 -5.60 -7.92 -7.77
N ALA A 290 -5.25 -7.86 -9.06
CA ALA A 290 -6.05 -8.44 -10.14
C ALA A 290 -6.26 -9.95 -9.93
N GLY A 291 -7.42 -10.44 -10.34
CA GLY A 291 -7.81 -11.84 -10.18
C GLY A 291 -8.08 -12.26 -8.73
N ASP A 292 -8.04 -11.33 -7.79
CA ASP A 292 -8.44 -11.60 -6.41
C ASP A 292 -9.96 -11.53 -6.24
N SER A 293 -10.59 -12.64 -5.78
CA SER A 293 -12.03 -12.77 -5.60
C SER A 293 -12.49 -12.73 -4.13
N ASN A 294 -11.76 -12.03 -3.25
CA ASN A 294 -12.12 -11.92 -1.82
C ASN A 294 -13.56 -11.41 -1.63
N PRO A 295 -14.50 -12.22 -1.10
CA PRO A 295 -15.91 -11.84 -0.99
C PRO A 295 -16.15 -10.76 0.07
N LEU A 296 -15.32 -10.69 1.11
CA LEU A 296 -15.41 -9.64 2.14
C LEU A 296 -15.08 -8.28 1.53
N ARG A 297 -14.00 -8.23 0.73
CA ARG A 297 -13.66 -7.02 -0.01
C ARG A 297 -14.81 -6.59 -0.93
N HIS A 298 -15.37 -7.50 -1.71
CA HIS A 298 -16.46 -7.17 -2.61
C HIS A 298 -17.64 -6.54 -1.86
N ARG A 299 -18.06 -7.11 -0.73
CA ARG A 299 -19.12 -6.56 0.12
C ARG A 299 -18.76 -5.20 0.69
N LEU A 300 -17.50 -5.03 1.16
CA LEU A 300 -17.02 -3.72 1.63
C LEU A 300 -17.14 -2.67 0.53
N LEU A 301 -16.69 -2.97 -0.69
CA LEU A 301 -16.75 -2.04 -1.82
C LEU A 301 -18.19 -1.61 -2.16
N VAL A 302 -19.17 -2.51 -2.02
CA VAL A 302 -20.60 -2.17 -2.17
C VAL A 302 -21.02 -1.13 -1.13
N HIS A 303 -20.64 -1.31 0.14
CA HIS A 303 -20.97 -0.36 1.20
C HIS A 303 -20.26 0.99 0.97
N LEU A 304 -18.96 0.98 0.65
CA LEU A 304 -18.21 2.21 0.40
C LEU A 304 -18.80 3.00 -0.76
N ARG A 305 -19.16 2.34 -1.87
CA ARG A 305 -19.76 2.99 -3.03
C ARG A 305 -21.12 3.59 -2.72
N ARG A 306 -21.98 2.86 -2.01
CA ARG A 306 -23.33 3.34 -1.61
C ARG A 306 -23.24 4.62 -0.76
N HIS A 307 -22.26 4.71 0.13
CA HIS A 307 -22.05 5.87 0.99
C HIS A 307 -21.22 6.99 0.32
N GLY A 308 -20.56 6.67 -0.78
CA GLY A 308 -19.82 7.62 -1.60
C GLY A 308 -20.65 8.37 -2.64
N GLU A 309 -21.83 7.86 -3.00
CA GLU A 309 -22.77 8.58 -3.85
C GLU A 309 -23.23 9.82 -3.10
N ILE A 310 -22.70 10.98 -3.50
CA ILE A 310 -23.16 12.27 -2.98
C ILE A 310 -24.59 12.43 -3.46
N PRO A 311 -25.61 12.47 -2.57
CA PRO A 311 -26.94 12.86 -3.01
C PRO A 311 -26.80 14.26 -3.60
N ASP A 312 -27.41 14.49 -4.77
CA ASP A 312 -27.55 15.83 -5.36
C ASP A 312 -27.96 16.78 -4.24
N ARG A 313 -27.03 17.60 -3.78
CA ARG A 313 -27.35 18.64 -2.80
C ARG A 313 -28.09 19.72 -3.53
N PRO A 314 -29.26 20.11 -3.03
CA PRO A 314 -30.12 21.17 -3.61
C PRO A 314 -29.39 22.50 -3.74
#